data_adc93ac4c0898ec8c36e303ad0c690d9
#
_entry.id   adc93ac4c0898ec8c36e303ad0c690d9
#
_cell.length_a   1.000
_cell.length_b   1.000
_cell.length_c   1.000
_cell.angle_alpha   90.00
_cell.angle_beta   90.00
_cell.angle_gamma   90.00
#
_symmetry.space_group_name_H-M   'P 1'
#
loop_
_entity.id
_entity.type
_entity.pdbx_description
1 polymer ?
#
loop_
_entity_poly.entity_id
_entity_poly.type
_entity_poly.pdbx_seq_one_letter_code
_entity_poly.pdbx_strand_id
1 'polypeptide(L)'
;MDNYYFHMDNLSVGYDKKALIHDICIGIKKGEIVTLIGPNGSGKSTILKSITRQLQIIGGKVYFDDRNLNSFSYKELSTRMAVVLTERMRPELMTCHDIVATGRYPYTGRLGILSREDEEKVEEAMRAVHAESLGSRDFNNISDGQRQRVLLARAICQEPDIIILDEPTSFLDIKHKLDLLSILRDMAKKKQITVIMSLHEIDLAQKIADKIICVKGDTISHFGKPEDIFEENMIKELYEINNGFFDPLFGSIELPKPDGEAKTFVICGNGTGIPIFRQLQKEHTPFIAGILYTNDVDYRLARLLASKVITEEPFMEISEEAFLKAQKAMESCERIICTAVPVGSCNKRLGELIDAAKKLSLIHI
;
A
#
# COMPACT_ATOMS: atom_id res chain seq x y z
N MET A 1 -16.90 16.66 -20.83
CA MET A 1 -16.73 15.23 -20.53
C MET A 1 -15.26 15.03 -20.23
N ASP A 2 -14.92 14.50 -19.07
CA ASP A 2 -13.51 14.19 -18.78
C ASP A 2 -13.02 13.15 -19.79
N ASN A 3 -11.89 13.44 -20.43
CA ASN A 3 -11.31 12.57 -21.44
C ASN A 3 -10.56 11.42 -20.75
N TYR A 4 -11.27 10.34 -20.40
CA TYR A 4 -10.67 9.16 -19.81
C TYR A 4 -10.10 8.23 -20.86
N TYR A 5 -8.89 7.73 -20.62
CA TYR A 5 -8.23 6.79 -21.49
C TYR A 5 -8.74 5.35 -21.34
N PHE A 6 -9.13 5.00 -20.11
CA PHE A 6 -9.77 3.74 -19.79
C PHE A 6 -10.92 4.01 -18.82
N HIS A 7 -12.14 3.57 -19.16
CA HIS A 7 -13.26 3.79 -18.25
C HIS A 7 -14.26 2.63 -18.23
N MET A 8 -14.87 2.47 -17.09
CA MET A 8 -15.93 1.50 -16.80
C MET A 8 -17.23 2.26 -16.60
N ASP A 9 -18.30 1.83 -17.26
CA ASP A 9 -19.61 2.42 -17.24
C ASP A 9 -20.62 1.38 -16.77
N ASN A 10 -21.16 1.56 -15.55
CA ASN A 10 -22.06 0.64 -14.87
C ASN A 10 -21.63 -0.83 -14.96
N LEU A 11 -20.31 -1.07 -14.84
CA LEU A 11 -19.74 -2.39 -15.04
C LEU A 11 -20.14 -3.33 -13.89
N SER A 12 -20.62 -4.52 -14.27
CA SER A 12 -20.91 -5.63 -13.34
C SER A 12 -20.05 -6.84 -13.71
N VAL A 13 -19.36 -7.39 -12.72
CA VAL A 13 -18.39 -8.48 -12.87
C VAL A 13 -18.67 -9.61 -11.90
N GLY A 14 -18.36 -10.85 -12.28
CA GLY A 14 -18.59 -12.02 -11.43
C GLY A 14 -18.39 -13.33 -12.19
N TYR A 15 -19.02 -14.40 -11.72
CA TYR A 15 -18.92 -15.75 -12.26
C TYR A 15 -20.30 -16.33 -12.55
N ASP A 16 -20.40 -17.21 -13.53
CA ASP A 16 -21.63 -17.98 -13.85
C ASP A 16 -22.87 -17.09 -13.98
N LYS A 17 -22.73 -15.92 -14.62
CA LYS A 17 -23.77 -14.89 -14.79
C LYS A 17 -24.31 -14.29 -13.49
N LYS A 18 -23.65 -14.53 -12.35
CA LYS A 18 -23.96 -13.88 -11.07
C LYS A 18 -22.95 -12.74 -10.82
N ALA A 19 -23.48 -11.54 -10.67
CA ALA A 19 -22.65 -10.40 -10.33
C ALA A 19 -22.09 -10.59 -8.90
N LEU A 20 -20.77 -10.44 -8.76
CA LEU A 20 -20.07 -10.34 -7.49
C LEU A 20 -19.90 -8.87 -7.10
N ILE A 21 -19.61 -8.03 -8.08
CA ILE A 21 -19.48 -6.58 -7.91
C ILE A 21 -20.26 -5.93 -9.03
N HIS A 22 -21.01 -4.88 -8.70
CA HIS A 22 -21.87 -4.17 -9.63
C HIS A 22 -21.67 -2.66 -9.56
N ASP A 23 -22.25 -1.94 -10.54
CA ASP A 23 -22.28 -0.48 -10.63
C ASP A 23 -20.93 0.21 -10.58
N ILE A 24 -19.89 -0.42 -11.20
CA ILE A 24 -18.54 0.15 -11.25
C ILE A 24 -18.54 1.27 -12.31
N CYS A 25 -18.37 2.52 -11.84
CA CYS A 25 -18.27 3.73 -12.67
C CYS A 25 -16.92 4.42 -12.37
N ILE A 26 -15.89 4.15 -13.16
CA ILE A 26 -14.52 4.62 -12.91
C ILE A 26 -13.88 5.10 -14.20
N GLY A 27 -13.22 6.26 -14.14
CA GLY A 27 -12.43 6.82 -15.24
C GLY A 27 -10.96 6.98 -14.89
N ILE A 28 -10.08 6.50 -15.76
CA ILE A 28 -8.62 6.48 -15.60
C ILE A 28 -7.98 7.26 -16.76
N LYS A 29 -7.07 8.16 -16.45
CA LYS A 29 -6.32 8.93 -17.45
C LYS A 29 -5.08 8.18 -17.91
N LYS A 30 -4.56 8.54 -19.08
CA LYS A 30 -3.33 7.94 -19.62
C LYS A 30 -2.14 8.25 -18.69
N GLY A 31 -1.32 7.23 -18.42
CA GLY A 31 -0.15 7.36 -17.55
C GLY A 31 -0.47 7.45 -16.06
N GLU A 32 -1.72 7.21 -15.63
CA GLU A 32 -2.06 7.05 -14.21
C GLU A 32 -1.71 5.66 -13.71
N ILE A 33 -1.32 5.60 -12.43
CA ILE A 33 -1.20 4.35 -11.65
C ILE A 33 -2.45 4.26 -10.77
N VAL A 34 -3.26 3.25 -11.01
CA VAL A 34 -4.49 2.99 -10.26
C VAL A 34 -4.36 1.68 -9.51
N THR A 35 -4.60 1.73 -8.20
CA THR A 35 -4.44 0.57 -7.33
C THR A 35 -5.77 0.16 -6.71
N LEU A 36 -6.10 -1.14 -6.82
CA LEU A 36 -7.25 -1.74 -6.15
C LEU A 36 -6.81 -2.22 -4.76
N ILE A 37 -7.51 -1.79 -3.72
CA ILE A 37 -7.33 -2.25 -2.34
C ILE A 37 -8.66 -2.78 -1.77
N GLY A 38 -8.57 -3.59 -0.73
CA GLY A 38 -9.74 -4.17 -0.05
C GLY A 38 -9.43 -5.56 0.52
N PRO A 39 -10.32 -6.12 1.34
CA PRO A 39 -10.15 -7.42 1.97
C PRO A 39 -9.87 -8.55 0.96
N ASN A 40 -9.32 -9.67 1.46
CA ASN A 40 -9.18 -10.87 0.65
C ASN A 40 -10.56 -11.39 0.26
N GLY A 41 -10.70 -11.81 -1.00
CA GLY A 41 -11.99 -12.26 -1.52
C GLY A 41 -12.97 -11.14 -1.89
N SER A 42 -12.61 -9.85 -1.76
CA SER A 42 -13.49 -8.74 -2.14
C SER A 42 -13.74 -8.60 -3.64
N GLY A 43 -13.08 -9.40 -4.50
CA GLY A 43 -13.31 -9.42 -5.94
C GLY A 43 -12.34 -8.55 -6.76
N LYS A 44 -11.23 -8.06 -6.19
CA LYS A 44 -10.19 -7.30 -6.91
C LYS A 44 -9.72 -8.03 -8.18
N SER A 45 -9.30 -9.29 -8.04
CA SER A 45 -8.87 -10.13 -9.17
C SER A 45 -10.00 -10.40 -10.17
N THR A 46 -11.26 -10.45 -9.70
CA THR A 46 -12.43 -10.59 -10.58
C THR A 46 -12.61 -9.36 -11.47
N ILE A 47 -12.46 -8.15 -10.92
CA ILE A 47 -12.45 -6.92 -11.71
C ILE A 47 -11.32 -6.96 -12.75
N LEU A 48 -10.08 -7.26 -12.31
CA LEU A 48 -8.93 -7.30 -13.21
C LEU A 48 -9.11 -8.34 -14.32
N LYS A 49 -9.58 -9.55 -14.00
CA LYS A 49 -9.87 -10.60 -15.00
C LYS A 49 -10.99 -10.22 -15.97
N SER A 50 -11.99 -9.46 -15.53
CA SER A 50 -13.08 -9.00 -16.38
C SER A 50 -12.65 -7.91 -17.36
N ILE A 51 -11.88 -6.92 -16.88
CA ILE A 51 -11.35 -5.84 -17.75
C ILE A 51 -10.25 -6.32 -18.71
N THR A 52 -9.66 -7.50 -18.47
CA THR A 52 -8.73 -8.17 -19.39
C THR A 52 -9.41 -9.17 -20.32
N ARG A 53 -10.75 -9.28 -20.28
CA ARG A 53 -11.55 -10.23 -21.03
C ARG A 53 -11.24 -11.70 -20.75
N GLN A 54 -10.62 -12.02 -19.62
CA GLN A 54 -10.45 -13.41 -19.15
C GLN A 54 -11.73 -13.93 -18.51
N LEU A 55 -12.54 -13.02 -17.93
CA LEU A 55 -13.90 -13.29 -17.47
C LEU A 55 -14.89 -12.48 -18.31
N GLN A 56 -16.04 -13.08 -18.56
CA GLN A 56 -17.13 -12.39 -19.27
C GLN A 56 -17.73 -11.30 -18.38
N ILE A 57 -17.88 -10.10 -18.93
CA ILE A 57 -18.61 -8.99 -18.29
C ILE A 57 -20.09 -9.39 -18.19
N ILE A 58 -20.69 -9.22 -17.02
CA ILE A 58 -22.09 -9.56 -16.75
C ILE A 58 -23.02 -8.42 -17.13
N GLY A 59 -22.62 -7.16 -16.87
CA GLY A 59 -23.37 -5.97 -17.23
C GLY A 59 -22.48 -4.76 -17.42
N GLY A 60 -23.01 -3.70 -18.03
CA GLY A 60 -22.27 -2.48 -18.30
C GLY A 60 -21.30 -2.58 -19.45
N LYS A 61 -20.35 -1.64 -19.51
CA LYS A 61 -19.37 -1.54 -20.60
C LYS A 61 -18.03 -1.08 -20.07
N VAL A 62 -16.96 -1.51 -20.78
CA VAL A 62 -15.60 -0.99 -20.58
C VAL A 62 -15.15 -0.35 -21.89
N TYR A 63 -14.55 0.81 -21.77
CA TYR A 63 -14.01 1.55 -22.91
C TYR A 63 -12.51 1.73 -22.75
N PHE A 64 -11.82 1.57 -23.85
CA PHE A 64 -10.39 1.76 -23.97
C PHE A 64 -10.15 2.68 -25.18
N ASP A 65 -9.57 3.87 -24.92
CA ASP A 65 -9.32 4.87 -25.98
C ASP A 65 -10.62 5.16 -26.78
N ASP A 66 -11.71 5.50 -26.06
CA ASP A 66 -13.06 5.78 -26.58
C ASP A 66 -13.75 4.65 -27.35
N ARG A 67 -13.13 3.48 -27.47
CA ARG A 67 -13.71 2.29 -28.11
C ARG A 67 -14.16 1.28 -27.04
N ASN A 68 -15.31 0.66 -27.26
CA ASN A 68 -15.77 -0.44 -26.41
C ASN A 68 -14.74 -1.58 -26.44
N LEU A 69 -14.33 -2.07 -25.26
CA LEU A 69 -13.33 -3.13 -25.10
C LEU A 69 -13.70 -4.39 -25.90
N ASN A 70 -14.98 -4.74 -26.00
CA ASN A 70 -15.46 -5.91 -26.74
C ASN A 70 -15.36 -5.75 -28.27
N SER A 71 -15.17 -4.52 -28.78
CA SER A 71 -15.00 -4.28 -30.21
C SER A 71 -13.57 -4.54 -30.71
N PHE A 72 -12.60 -4.68 -29.81
CA PHE A 72 -11.23 -5.03 -30.17
C PHE A 72 -11.13 -6.53 -30.50
N SER A 73 -10.42 -6.89 -31.54
CA SER A 73 -9.94 -8.25 -31.72
C SER A 73 -8.94 -8.62 -30.62
N TYR A 74 -8.77 -9.91 -30.33
CA TYR A 74 -7.76 -10.34 -29.36
C TYR A 74 -6.34 -9.91 -29.76
N LYS A 75 -6.06 -9.89 -31.06
CA LYS A 75 -4.76 -9.45 -31.59
C LYS A 75 -4.53 -7.96 -31.34
N GLU A 76 -5.52 -7.10 -31.60
CA GLU A 76 -5.42 -5.67 -31.32
C GLU A 76 -5.26 -5.43 -29.82
N LEU A 77 -6.02 -6.14 -28.98
CA LEU A 77 -5.94 -5.96 -27.53
C LEU A 77 -4.57 -6.41 -27.00
N SER A 78 -4.02 -7.52 -27.54
CA SER A 78 -2.71 -8.03 -27.11
C SER A 78 -1.52 -7.17 -27.55
N THR A 79 -1.67 -6.21 -28.45
CA THR A 79 -0.63 -5.19 -28.72
C THR A 79 -0.74 -3.96 -27.83
N ARG A 80 -1.87 -3.76 -27.15
CA ARG A 80 -2.15 -2.55 -26.37
C ARG A 80 -2.26 -2.79 -24.87
N MET A 81 -2.52 -4.03 -24.44
CA MET A 81 -2.76 -4.39 -23.05
C MET A 81 -1.90 -5.60 -22.65
N ALA A 82 -1.02 -5.41 -21.70
CA ALA A 82 -0.25 -6.50 -21.10
C ALA A 82 -0.83 -6.88 -19.73
N VAL A 83 -0.74 -8.16 -19.38
CA VAL A 83 -1.32 -8.71 -18.15
C VAL A 83 -0.30 -9.58 -17.44
N VAL A 84 -0.12 -9.31 -16.15
CA VAL A 84 0.70 -10.13 -15.24
C VAL A 84 -0.19 -10.59 -14.08
N LEU A 85 -0.53 -11.86 -14.07
CA LEU A 85 -1.36 -12.47 -13.05
C LEU A 85 -0.52 -13.23 -12.02
N THR A 86 -1.09 -13.45 -10.86
CA THR A 86 -0.49 -14.22 -9.75
C THR A 86 -0.37 -15.71 -10.03
N GLU A 87 -1.03 -16.22 -11.09
CA GLU A 87 -0.98 -17.64 -11.45
C GLU A 87 0.44 -18.08 -11.80
N ARG A 88 0.92 -19.11 -11.10
CA ARG A 88 2.28 -19.64 -11.33
C ARG A 88 2.36 -20.37 -12.66
N MET A 89 2.94 -19.72 -13.64
CA MET A 89 3.35 -20.37 -14.88
C MET A 89 4.51 -21.34 -14.56
N ARG A 90 4.42 -22.56 -15.09
CA ARG A 90 5.50 -23.56 -15.06
C ARG A 90 5.77 -24.03 -16.49
N PRO A 91 6.37 -23.20 -17.32
CA PRO A 91 6.71 -23.58 -18.69
C PRO A 91 7.81 -24.66 -18.66
N GLU A 92 7.66 -25.66 -19.50
CA GLU A 92 8.70 -26.68 -19.65
C GLU A 92 9.81 -26.17 -20.56
N LEU A 93 11.06 -26.35 -20.15
CA LEU A 93 12.27 -26.09 -20.96
C LEU A 93 12.40 -24.66 -21.52
N MET A 94 11.85 -23.66 -20.85
CA MET A 94 11.99 -22.25 -21.29
C MET A 94 12.98 -21.49 -20.41
N THR A 95 13.87 -20.77 -21.07
CA THR A 95 14.74 -19.79 -20.40
C THR A 95 13.99 -18.52 -20.03
N CYS A 96 14.58 -17.67 -19.19
CA CYS A 96 13.99 -16.36 -18.88
C CYS A 96 13.87 -15.48 -20.13
N HIS A 97 14.84 -15.58 -21.05
CA HIS A 97 14.79 -14.90 -22.34
C HIS A 97 13.58 -15.36 -23.17
N ASP A 98 13.35 -16.68 -23.26
CA ASP A 98 12.22 -17.22 -24.01
C ASP A 98 10.89 -16.72 -23.44
N ILE A 99 10.76 -16.64 -22.11
CA ILE A 99 9.56 -16.09 -21.46
C ILE A 99 9.34 -14.64 -21.85
N VAL A 100 10.38 -13.79 -21.82
CA VAL A 100 10.26 -12.38 -22.23
C VAL A 100 9.90 -12.29 -23.70
N ALA A 101 10.52 -13.12 -24.56
CA ALA A 101 10.28 -13.18 -25.98
C ALA A 101 8.81 -13.50 -26.35
N THR A 102 8.08 -14.24 -25.50
CA THR A 102 6.63 -14.45 -25.68
C THR A 102 5.83 -13.14 -25.71
N GLY A 103 6.35 -12.05 -25.12
CA GLY A 103 5.76 -10.71 -25.21
C GLY A 103 5.68 -10.17 -26.64
N ARG A 104 6.51 -10.69 -27.56
CA ARG A 104 6.53 -10.29 -28.97
C ARG A 104 5.56 -11.09 -29.83
N TYR A 105 4.92 -12.15 -29.34
CA TYR A 105 3.99 -12.98 -30.14
C TYR A 105 2.88 -12.19 -30.83
N PRO A 106 2.30 -11.11 -30.30
CA PRO A 106 1.33 -10.31 -31.05
C PRO A 106 1.88 -9.69 -32.34
N TYR A 107 3.20 -9.53 -32.45
CA TYR A 107 3.89 -8.89 -33.56
C TYR A 107 4.48 -9.91 -34.54
N THR A 108 4.70 -11.15 -34.08
CA THR A 108 5.24 -12.21 -34.95
C THR A 108 4.17 -12.80 -35.90
N GLY A 109 4.63 -13.41 -36.96
CA GLY A 109 3.75 -14.16 -37.89
C GLY A 109 3.30 -15.51 -37.30
N ARG A 110 2.64 -16.34 -38.15
CA ARG A 110 2.10 -17.66 -37.73
C ARG A 110 3.15 -18.63 -37.17
N LEU A 111 4.41 -18.47 -37.55
CA LEU A 111 5.49 -19.33 -37.09
C LEU A 111 6.14 -18.86 -35.78
N GLY A 112 5.75 -17.70 -35.25
CA GLY A 112 6.30 -17.16 -33.99
C GLY A 112 7.80 -16.81 -34.04
N ILE A 113 8.37 -16.67 -35.27
CA ILE A 113 9.79 -16.34 -35.46
C ILE A 113 9.99 -14.86 -35.13
N LEU A 114 10.93 -14.57 -34.20
CA LEU A 114 11.32 -13.22 -33.85
C LEU A 114 12.17 -12.60 -34.96
N SER A 115 11.90 -11.34 -35.28
CA SER A 115 12.78 -10.50 -36.07
C SER A 115 13.96 -10.00 -35.24
N ARG A 116 14.97 -9.41 -35.91
CA ARG A 116 16.04 -8.74 -35.20
C ARG A 116 15.54 -7.59 -34.30
N GLU A 117 14.55 -6.85 -34.75
CA GLU A 117 13.91 -5.78 -33.94
C GLU A 117 13.22 -6.35 -32.70
N ASP A 118 12.55 -7.51 -32.85
CA ASP A 118 11.92 -8.17 -31.67
C ASP A 118 12.96 -8.59 -30.65
N GLU A 119 14.11 -9.12 -31.06
CA GLU A 119 15.21 -9.50 -30.17
C GLU A 119 15.78 -8.27 -29.44
N GLU A 120 15.96 -7.14 -30.16
CA GLU A 120 16.39 -5.88 -29.55
C GLU A 120 15.38 -5.40 -28.47
N LYS A 121 14.07 -5.57 -28.70
CA LYS A 121 13.01 -5.27 -27.72
C LYS A 121 13.03 -6.20 -26.50
N VAL A 122 13.31 -7.47 -26.69
CA VAL A 122 13.50 -8.43 -25.58
C VAL A 122 14.65 -7.99 -24.68
N GLU A 123 15.80 -7.66 -25.28
CA GLU A 123 16.96 -7.19 -24.52
C GLU A 123 16.69 -5.86 -23.81
N GLU A 124 16.02 -4.90 -24.47
CA GLU A 124 15.60 -3.63 -23.85
C GLU A 124 14.69 -3.84 -22.64
N ALA A 125 13.71 -4.75 -22.78
CA ALA A 125 12.80 -5.07 -21.70
C ALA A 125 13.51 -5.74 -20.52
N MET A 126 14.44 -6.66 -20.79
CA MET A 126 15.25 -7.29 -19.73
C MET A 126 16.15 -6.28 -19.00
N ARG A 127 16.76 -5.33 -19.73
CA ARG A 127 17.53 -4.23 -19.14
C ARG A 127 16.66 -3.34 -18.25
N ALA A 128 15.44 -3.00 -18.69
CA ALA A 128 14.53 -2.14 -17.95
C ALA A 128 14.17 -2.68 -16.57
N VAL A 129 14.25 -3.99 -16.37
CA VAL A 129 13.95 -4.65 -15.06
C VAL A 129 15.19 -5.25 -14.39
N HIS A 130 16.40 -4.96 -14.90
CA HIS A 130 17.67 -5.50 -14.40
C HIS A 130 17.68 -7.04 -14.37
N ALA A 131 17.25 -7.68 -15.44
CA ALA A 131 17.14 -9.15 -15.59
C ALA A 131 18.08 -9.73 -16.66
N GLU A 132 19.02 -8.95 -17.22
CA GLU A 132 19.91 -9.40 -18.30
C GLU A 132 20.69 -10.66 -17.94
N SER A 133 21.22 -10.71 -16.70
CA SER A 133 22.00 -11.84 -16.20
C SER A 133 21.18 -13.12 -16.00
N LEU A 134 19.88 -13.04 -16.11
CA LEU A 134 18.95 -14.17 -15.98
C LEU A 134 18.61 -14.81 -17.34
N GLY A 135 18.93 -14.16 -18.46
CA GLY A 135 18.46 -14.54 -19.80
C GLY A 135 18.57 -16.03 -20.12
N SER A 136 19.74 -16.60 -19.92
CA SER A 136 20.03 -18.03 -20.19
C SER A 136 19.58 -19.01 -19.11
N ARG A 137 19.03 -18.51 -17.97
CA ARG A 137 18.60 -19.39 -16.86
C ARG A 137 17.24 -19.99 -17.17
N ASP A 138 17.03 -21.22 -16.73
CA ASP A 138 15.70 -21.84 -16.70
C ASP A 138 14.77 -21.04 -15.81
N PHE A 139 13.60 -20.68 -16.34
CA PHE A 139 12.59 -19.87 -15.63
C PHE A 139 12.06 -20.54 -14.35
N ASN A 140 12.03 -21.87 -14.31
CA ASN A 140 11.58 -22.60 -13.12
C ASN A 140 12.62 -22.59 -11.99
N ASN A 141 13.90 -22.32 -12.30
CA ASN A 141 15.03 -22.39 -11.37
C ASN A 141 15.50 -21.03 -10.85
N ILE A 142 14.66 -19.99 -10.92
CA ILE A 142 14.94 -18.65 -10.39
C ILE A 142 14.07 -18.35 -9.18
N SER A 143 14.47 -17.38 -8.35
CA SER A 143 13.69 -16.92 -7.18
C SER A 143 12.38 -16.25 -7.61
N ASP A 144 11.40 -16.18 -6.68
CA ASP A 144 10.11 -15.53 -6.96
C ASP A 144 10.28 -14.05 -7.35
N GLY A 145 11.22 -13.31 -6.71
CA GLY A 145 11.54 -11.93 -7.10
C GLY A 145 12.16 -11.82 -8.49
N GLN A 146 13.04 -12.77 -8.88
CA GLN A 146 13.58 -12.84 -10.23
C GLN A 146 12.48 -13.19 -11.24
N ARG A 147 11.60 -14.12 -10.89
CA ARG A 147 10.46 -14.50 -11.71
C ARG A 147 9.54 -13.32 -11.99
N GLN A 148 9.22 -12.54 -10.96
CA GLN A 148 8.36 -11.36 -11.11
C GLN A 148 8.99 -10.32 -12.05
N ARG A 149 10.30 -10.08 -11.95
CA ARG A 149 11.01 -9.19 -12.89
C ARG A 149 10.96 -9.71 -14.33
N VAL A 150 11.14 -11.01 -14.55
CA VAL A 150 11.04 -11.62 -15.89
C VAL A 150 9.62 -11.50 -16.46
N LEU A 151 8.58 -11.71 -15.65
CA LEU A 151 7.19 -11.54 -16.07
C LEU A 151 6.86 -10.06 -16.38
N LEU A 152 7.44 -9.13 -15.61
CA LEU A 152 7.32 -7.71 -15.92
C LEU A 152 8.06 -7.35 -17.21
N ALA A 153 9.27 -7.90 -17.43
CA ALA A 153 9.98 -7.72 -18.70
C ALA A 153 9.15 -8.21 -19.89
N ARG A 154 8.50 -9.37 -19.77
CA ARG A 154 7.57 -9.87 -20.78
C ARG A 154 6.45 -8.87 -21.08
N ALA A 155 5.85 -8.28 -20.05
CA ALA A 155 4.80 -7.28 -20.21
C ALA A 155 5.32 -6.00 -20.88
N ILE A 156 6.53 -5.54 -20.51
CA ILE A 156 7.20 -4.38 -21.13
C ILE A 156 7.54 -4.63 -22.58
N CYS A 157 8.06 -5.83 -22.90
CA CYS A 157 8.46 -6.25 -24.23
C CYS A 157 7.28 -6.23 -25.23
N GLN A 158 6.08 -6.34 -24.72
CA GLN A 158 4.84 -6.23 -25.52
C GLN A 158 4.54 -4.79 -25.95
N GLU A 159 5.25 -3.77 -25.43
CA GLU A 159 5.05 -2.33 -25.68
C GLU A 159 3.59 -1.87 -25.50
N PRO A 160 2.97 -2.18 -24.34
CA PRO A 160 1.54 -1.93 -24.14
C PRO A 160 1.25 -0.47 -23.81
N ASP A 161 0.01 -0.04 -24.04
CA ASP A 161 -0.54 1.22 -23.52
C ASP A 161 -0.99 1.10 -22.07
N ILE A 162 -1.44 -0.12 -21.68
CA ILE A 162 -1.92 -0.43 -20.31
C ILE A 162 -1.25 -1.72 -19.83
N ILE A 163 -0.77 -1.71 -18.58
CA ILE A 163 -0.34 -2.92 -17.88
C ILE A 163 -1.28 -3.19 -16.71
N ILE A 164 -1.79 -4.41 -16.64
CA ILE A 164 -2.65 -4.89 -15.56
C ILE A 164 -1.89 -5.95 -14.76
N LEU A 165 -1.78 -5.72 -13.43
CA LEU A 165 -1.06 -6.60 -12.53
C LEU A 165 -1.95 -7.03 -11.36
N ASP A 166 -2.03 -8.32 -11.11
CA ASP A 166 -2.72 -8.85 -9.95
C ASP A 166 -1.69 -9.24 -8.88
N GLU A 167 -1.69 -8.51 -7.77
CA GLU A 167 -0.79 -8.68 -6.61
C GLU A 167 0.71 -8.78 -6.97
N PRO A 168 1.26 -7.82 -7.71
CA PRO A 168 2.63 -7.92 -8.25
C PRO A 168 3.72 -7.92 -7.17
N THR A 169 3.40 -7.53 -5.93
CA THR A 169 4.34 -7.47 -4.79
C THR A 169 4.30 -8.71 -3.91
N SER A 170 3.37 -9.64 -4.15
CA SER A 170 3.24 -10.87 -3.38
C SER A 170 4.50 -11.73 -3.45
N PHE A 171 4.92 -12.27 -2.31
CA PHE A 171 6.13 -13.10 -2.15
C PHE A 171 7.46 -12.40 -2.42
N LEU A 172 7.49 -11.08 -2.61
CA LEU A 172 8.71 -10.30 -2.75
C LEU A 172 9.22 -9.80 -1.40
N ASP A 173 10.53 -9.77 -1.22
CA ASP A 173 11.15 -9.03 -0.12
C ASP A 173 11.06 -7.51 -0.36
N ILE A 174 11.38 -6.73 0.68
CA ILE A 174 11.25 -5.26 0.65
C ILE A 174 12.03 -4.64 -0.52
N LYS A 175 13.26 -5.12 -0.79
CA LYS A 175 14.11 -4.61 -1.86
C LYS A 175 13.42 -4.80 -3.22
N HIS A 176 12.98 -6.01 -3.51
CA HIS A 176 12.36 -6.34 -4.78
C HIS A 176 10.99 -5.66 -4.97
N LYS A 177 10.23 -5.44 -3.88
CA LYS A 177 9.00 -4.61 -3.92
C LYS A 177 9.30 -3.18 -4.35
N LEU A 178 10.31 -2.54 -3.74
CA LEU A 178 10.70 -1.17 -4.07
C LEU A 178 11.21 -1.05 -5.52
N ASP A 179 12.04 -1.99 -5.97
CA ASP A 179 12.55 -2.04 -7.34
C ASP A 179 11.38 -2.14 -8.34
N LEU A 180 10.44 -3.06 -8.11
CA LEU A 180 9.27 -3.25 -8.97
C LEU A 180 8.42 -1.99 -9.05
N LEU A 181 8.08 -1.39 -7.91
CA LEU A 181 7.26 -0.18 -7.86
C LEU A 181 7.95 1.02 -8.53
N SER A 182 9.28 1.13 -8.39
CA SER A 182 10.07 2.16 -9.07
C SER A 182 9.99 2.01 -10.60
N ILE A 183 10.13 0.78 -11.11
CA ILE A 183 10.01 0.48 -12.54
C ILE A 183 8.61 0.85 -13.05
N LEU A 184 7.55 0.44 -12.34
CA LEU A 184 6.16 0.75 -12.73
C LEU A 184 5.92 2.27 -12.74
N ARG A 185 6.46 3.01 -11.78
CA ARG A 185 6.38 4.47 -11.72
C ARG A 185 7.07 5.12 -12.92
N ASP A 186 8.26 4.65 -13.26
CA ASP A 186 9.01 5.15 -14.42
C ASP A 186 8.27 4.88 -15.73
N MET A 187 7.67 3.72 -15.87
CA MET A 187 6.84 3.38 -17.03
C MET A 187 5.62 4.30 -17.14
N ALA A 188 4.92 4.54 -16.05
CA ALA A 188 3.75 5.41 -16.04
C ALA A 188 4.13 6.86 -16.36
N LYS A 189 5.16 7.40 -15.70
CA LYS A 189 5.48 8.83 -15.81
C LYS A 189 6.32 9.18 -17.04
N LYS A 190 7.31 8.33 -17.41
CA LYS A 190 8.21 8.60 -18.54
C LYS A 190 7.67 8.08 -19.87
N LYS A 191 7.01 6.91 -19.86
CA LYS A 191 6.49 6.27 -21.09
C LYS A 191 4.98 6.43 -21.26
N GLN A 192 4.29 7.10 -20.31
CA GLN A 192 2.84 7.31 -20.35
C GLN A 192 2.02 6.00 -20.45
N ILE A 193 2.55 4.92 -19.85
CA ILE A 193 1.85 3.63 -19.78
C ILE A 193 0.92 3.68 -18.57
N THR A 194 -0.35 3.39 -18.76
CA THR A 194 -1.32 3.29 -17.66
C THR A 194 -1.12 1.99 -16.89
N VAL A 195 -1.09 2.06 -15.56
CA VAL A 195 -0.91 0.88 -14.70
C VAL A 195 -2.16 0.69 -13.84
N ILE A 196 -2.76 -0.50 -13.92
CA ILE A 196 -3.89 -0.90 -13.07
C ILE A 196 -3.44 -2.13 -12.30
N MET A 197 -3.41 -2.07 -10.97
CA MET A 197 -2.94 -3.20 -10.17
C MET A 197 -3.71 -3.39 -8.88
N SER A 198 -3.74 -4.61 -8.36
CA SER A 198 -4.17 -4.90 -7.00
C SER A 198 -2.97 -4.93 -6.06
N LEU A 199 -3.10 -4.40 -4.86
CA LEU A 199 -2.11 -4.50 -3.79
C LEU A 199 -2.76 -4.89 -2.47
N HIS A 200 -2.04 -5.67 -1.67
CA HIS A 200 -2.41 -5.98 -0.28
C HIS A 200 -1.78 -5.01 0.71
N GLU A 201 -0.58 -4.52 0.40
CA GLU A 201 0.16 -3.59 1.25
C GLU A 201 -0.41 -2.17 1.10
N ILE A 202 -1.18 -1.75 2.10
CA ILE A 202 -1.87 -0.46 2.13
C ILE A 202 -0.87 0.70 2.03
N ASP A 203 0.25 0.60 2.73
CA ASP A 203 1.31 1.61 2.74
C ASP A 203 2.00 1.76 1.38
N LEU A 204 2.16 0.68 0.63
CA LEU A 204 2.70 0.72 -0.73
C LEU A 204 1.67 1.31 -1.71
N ALA A 205 0.39 0.95 -1.57
CA ALA A 205 -0.68 1.53 -2.38
C ALA A 205 -0.74 3.05 -2.20
N GLN A 206 -0.67 3.54 -0.97
CA GLN A 206 -0.63 4.97 -0.65
C GLN A 206 0.52 5.72 -1.34
N LYS A 207 1.70 5.08 -1.42
CA LYS A 207 2.94 5.71 -1.93
C LYS A 207 3.07 5.68 -3.45
N ILE A 208 2.42 4.72 -4.13
CA ILE A 208 2.62 4.51 -5.57
C ILE A 208 1.46 5.03 -6.41
N ALA A 209 0.22 4.95 -5.93
CA ALA A 209 -0.96 5.20 -6.73
C ALA A 209 -1.24 6.68 -6.96
N ASP A 210 -1.70 7.03 -8.15
CA ASP A 210 -2.34 8.32 -8.44
C ASP A 210 -3.81 8.30 -8.01
N LYS A 211 -4.45 7.10 -8.07
CA LYS A 211 -5.82 6.87 -7.59
C LYS A 211 -5.97 5.48 -6.99
N ILE A 212 -6.88 5.38 -6.06
CA ILE A 212 -7.23 4.15 -5.35
C ILE A 212 -8.67 3.76 -5.64
N ILE A 213 -8.90 2.47 -5.85
CA ILE A 213 -10.21 1.84 -5.94
C ILE A 213 -10.39 0.98 -4.68
N CYS A 214 -11.32 1.32 -3.82
CA CYS A 214 -11.66 0.56 -2.62
C CYS A 214 -12.78 -0.44 -2.92
N VAL A 215 -12.47 -1.74 -2.87
CA VAL A 215 -13.43 -2.81 -3.16
C VAL A 215 -13.91 -3.41 -1.84
N LYS A 216 -15.22 -3.27 -1.56
CA LYS A 216 -15.86 -3.80 -0.34
C LYS A 216 -17.22 -4.40 -0.65
N GLY A 217 -17.43 -5.62 -0.15
CA GLY A 217 -18.69 -6.31 -0.40
C GLY A 217 -18.92 -6.56 -1.89
N ASP A 218 -20.02 -6.03 -2.40
CA ASP A 218 -20.48 -6.19 -3.78
C ASP A 218 -20.36 -4.89 -4.61
N THR A 219 -19.58 -3.90 -4.12
CA THR A 219 -19.46 -2.58 -4.75
C THR A 219 -18.07 -1.96 -4.60
N ILE A 220 -17.87 -0.84 -5.29
CA ILE A 220 -16.74 0.06 -5.06
C ILE A 220 -17.17 1.07 -3.99
N SER A 221 -16.62 0.93 -2.79
CA SER A 221 -16.98 1.83 -1.68
C SER A 221 -16.42 3.25 -1.87
N HIS A 222 -15.20 3.37 -2.41
CA HIS A 222 -14.55 4.65 -2.65
C HIS A 222 -13.66 4.59 -3.88
N PHE A 223 -13.54 5.72 -4.57
CA PHE A 223 -12.60 5.95 -5.67
C PHE A 223 -12.09 7.39 -5.62
N GLY A 224 -10.79 7.59 -5.53
CA GLY A 224 -10.20 8.93 -5.44
C GLY A 224 -8.69 8.91 -5.31
N LYS A 225 -8.12 10.04 -4.91
CA LYS A 225 -6.70 10.15 -4.63
C LYS A 225 -6.35 9.47 -3.31
N PRO A 226 -5.10 9.02 -3.12
CA PRO A 226 -4.65 8.45 -1.85
C PRO A 226 -4.94 9.37 -0.65
N GLU A 227 -4.71 10.69 -0.77
CA GLU A 227 -4.92 11.66 0.30
C GLU A 227 -6.36 11.69 0.81
N ASP A 228 -7.33 11.43 -0.07
CA ASP A 228 -8.77 11.44 0.24
C ASP A 228 -9.24 10.10 0.83
N ILE A 229 -8.49 9.01 0.62
CA ILE A 229 -8.90 7.65 0.98
C ILE A 229 -8.19 7.14 2.22
N PHE A 230 -6.90 7.49 2.41
CA PHE A 230 -6.13 7.02 3.55
C PHE A 230 -6.40 7.81 4.83
N GLU A 231 -7.68 7.96 5.17
CA GLU A 231 -8.14 8.41 6.47
C GLU A 231 -8.38 7.23 7.43
N GLU A 232 -8.18 7.47 8.73
CA GLU A 232 -8.28 6.44 9.77
C GLU A 232 -9.60 5.66 9.70
N ASN A 233 -10.73 6.38 9.60
CA ASN A 233 -12.05 5.77 9.58
C ASN A 233 -12.32 4.99 8.29
N MET A 234 -11.91 5.50 7.13
CA MET A 234 -12.16 4.85 5.84
C MET A 234 -11.42 3.51 5.73
N ILE A 235 -10.16 3.45 6.13
CA ILE A 235 -9.39 2.20 6.13
C ILE A 235 -9.95 1.22 7.17
N LYS A 236 -10.33 1.72 8.35
CA LYS A 236 -10.98 0.91 9.38
C LYS A 236 -12.27 0.27 8.88
N GLU A 237 -13.11 1.03 8.20
CA GLU A 237 -14.36 0.54 7.61
C GLU A 237 -14.11 -0.42 6.45
N LEU A 238 -13.16 -0.11 5.54
CA LEU A 238 -12.85 -0.93 4.39
C LEU A 238 -12.41 -2.34 4.80
N TYR A 239 -11.53 -2.44 5.80
CA TYR A 239 -10.96 -3.71 6.27
C TYR A 239 -11.68 -4.29 7.50
N GLU A 240 -12.76 -3.64 7.98
CA GLU A 240 -13.54 -4.07 9.16
C GLU A 240 -12.64 -4.28 10.40
N ILE A 241 -11.71 -3.32 10.62
CA ILE A 241 -10.76 -3.40 11.73
C ILE A 241 -11.48 -3.12 13.04
N ASN A 242 -11.78 -4.17 13.79
CA ASN A 242 -12.43 -4.08 15.10
C ASN A 242 -11.41 -3.96 16.24
N ASN A 243 -10.21 -4.54 16.06
CA ASN A 243 -9.14 -4.55 17.05
C ASN A 243 -7.88 -3.93 16.43
N GLY A 244 -7.52 -2.74 16.88
CA GLY A 244 -6.36 -2.01 16.38
C GLY A 244 -6.73 -0.71 15.67
N PHE A 245 -5.71 -0.05 15.15
CA PHE A 245 -5.83 1.26 14.51
C PHE A 245 -4.97 1.29 13.25
N PHE A 246 -5.38 2.09 12.29
CA PHE A 246 -4.56 2.46 11.15
C PHE A 246 -4.07 3.90 11.33
N ASP A 247 -2.77 4.12 11.32
CA ASP A 247 -2.19 5.47 11.32
C ASP A 247 -1.98 5.94 9.88
N PRO A 248 -2.77 6.91 9.38
CA PRO A 248 -2.67 7.38 7.99
C PRO A 248 -1.36 8.11 7.71
N LEU A 249 -0.70 8.70 8.70
CA LEU A 249 0.56 9.41 8.50
C LEU A 249 1.73 8.45 8.27
N PHE A 250 1.80 7.38 9.08
CA PHE A 250 2.85 6.37 8.95
C PHE A 250 2.47 5.24 7.99
N GLY A 251 1.18 5.15 7.60
CA GLY A 251 0.66 4.04 6.79
C GLY A 251 0.77 2.69 7.53
N SER A 252 0.82 2.71 8.87
CA SER A 252 1.06 1.53 9.69
C SER A 252 -0.20 1.10 10.44
N ILE A 253 -0.27 -0.21 10.71
CA ILE A 253 -1.29 -0.80 11.57
C ILE A 253 -0.72 -0.89 12.98
N GLU A 254 -1.45 -0.39 13.96
CA GLU A 254 -1.11 -0.51 15.38
C GLU A 254 -2.09 -1.46 16.07
N LEU A 255 -1.54 -2.31 16.94
CA LEU A 255 -2.34 -3.23 17.75
C LEU A 255 -3.14 -2.45 18.81
N PRO A 256 -4.22 -3.02 19.37
CA PRO A 256 -5.04 -2.33 20.35
C PRO A 256 -4.22 -1.97 21.60
N LYS A 257 -4.65 -0.90 22.26
CA LYS A 257 -4.07 -0.51 23.55
C LYS A 257 -4.31 -1.60 24.60
N PRO A 258 -3.39 -1.75 25.58
CA PRO A 258 -3.59 -2.66 26.69
C PRO A 258 -4.83 -2.26 27.52
N ASP A 259 -5.62 -3.27 27.91
CA ASP A 259 -6.78 -3.08 28.75
C ASP A 259 -6.39 -3.08 30.25
N GLY A 260 -7.16 -2.37 31.07
CA GLY A 260 -7.00 -2.34 32.51
C GLY A 260 -6.67 -0.96 33.06
N GLU A 261 -6.43 -0.91 34.37
CA GLU A 261 -6.06 0.31 35.09
C GLU A 261 -4.59 0.66 34.82
N ALA A 262 -4.35 1.90 34.40
CA ALA A 262 -3.00 2.37 34.11
C ALA A 262 -2.26 2.71 35.40
N LYS A 263 -1.24 1.93 35.70
CA LYS A 263 -0.35 2.10 36.88
C LYS A 263 1.07 2.51 36.49
N THR A 264 1.31 2.78 35.23
CA THR A 264 2.59 3.26 34.69
C THR A 264 2.41 4.65 34.10
N PHE A 265 3.24 5.60 34.47
CA PHE A 265 3.30 6.93 33.89
C PHE A 265 4.56 7.08 33.04
N VAL A 266 4.45 7.60 31.82
CA VAL A 266 5.57 7.79 30.90
C VAL A 266 5.79 9.28 30.65
N ILE A 267 6.95 9.79 31.06
CA ILE A 267 7.41 11.15 30.74
C ILE A 267 8.29 11.03 29.50
N CYS A 268 7.85 11.60 28.39
CA CYS A 268 8.51 11.48 27.08
C CYS A 268 8.21 12.68 26.18
N GLY A 269 8.77 12.68 25.00
CA GLY A 269 8.58 13.66 23.93
C GLY A 269 9.69 13.55 22.89
N ASN A 270 9.49 14.20 21.75
CA ASN A 270 10.46 14.25 20.65
C ASN A 270 10.88 12.86 20.14
N GLY A 271 9.95 11.91 20.06
CA GLY A 271 10.18 10.55 19.54
C GLY A 271 10.75 9.57 20.57
N THR A 272 11.07 10.01 21.79
CA THR A 272 11.68 9.15 22.81
C THR A 272 10.69 8.19 23.48
N GLY A 273 9.38 8.48 23.37
CA GLY A 273 8.31 7.65 23.91
C GLY A 273 7.94 6.44 23.05
N ILE A 274 8.09 6.52 21.74
CA ILE A 274 7.66 5.47 20.78
C ILE A 274 8.19 4.06 21.14
N PRO A 275 9.49 3.86 21.44
CA PRO A 275 10.00 2.52 21.83
C PRO A 275 9.35 2.00 23.12
N ILE A 276 9.15 2.90 24.10
CA ILE A 276 8.56 2.57 25.40
C ILE A 276 7.08 2.19 25.25
N PHE A 277 6.31 2.96 24.47
CA PHE A 277 4.90 2.66 24.21
C PHE A 277 4.72 1.27 23.59
N ARG A 278 5.55 0.94 22.60
CA ARG A 278 5.53 -0.38 21.95
C ARG A 278 5.98 -1.50 22.89
N GLN A 279 6.92 -1.24 23.80
CA GLN A 279 7.32 -2.20 24.81
C GLN A 279 6.17 -2.46 25.79
N LEU A 280 5.55 -1.41 26.34
CA LEU A 280 4.43 -1.52 27.27
C LEU A 280 3.23 -2.21 26.63
N GLN A 281 2.98 -1.95 25.33
CA GLN A 281 1.95 -2.66 24.58
C GLN A 281 2.24 -4.17 24.48
N LYS A 282 3.48 -4.57 24.16
CA LYS A 282 3.89 -5.99 24.13
C LYS A 282 3.78 -6.65 25.50
N GLU A 283 4.05 -5.92 26.57
CA GLU A 283 3.94 -6.37 27.95
C GLU A 283 2.48 -6.37 28.47
N HIS A 284 1.50 -5.96 27.64
CA HIS A 284 0.12 -5.75 28.02
C HIS A 284 -0.03 -4.84 29.26
N THR A 285 0.84 -3.83 29.38
CA THR A 285 0.87 -2.91 30.51
C THR A 285 0.18 -1.60 30.14
N PRO A 286 -0.99 -1.28 30.72
CA PRO A 286 -1.67 0.00 30.53
C PRO A 286 -0.83 1.15 31.09
N PHE A 287 -0.80 2.29 30.38
CA PHE A 287 0.01 3.42 30.79
C PHE A 287 -0.67 4.78 30.51
N ILE A 288 -0.21 5.79 31.20
CA ILE A 288 -0.53 7.21 30.97
C ILE A 288 0.72 7.86 30.37
N ALA A 289 0.57 8.67 29.34
CA ALA A 289 1.66 9.43 28.74
C ALA A 289 1.45 10.93 28.95
N GLY A 290 2.51 11.66 29.19
CA GLY A 290 2.41 13.13 29.23
C GLY A 290 3.64 13.79 29.91
N ILE A 291 3.79 15.08 29.78
CA ILE A 291 2.94 16.03 29.03
C ILE A 291 3.46 16.07 27.59
N LEU A 292 2.60 15.79 26.61
CA LEU A 292 2.95 15.78 25.20
C LEU A 292 2.30 16.97 24.47
N TYR A 293 3.05 17.64 23.62
CA TYR A 293 2.47 18.60 22.70
C TYR A 293 1.66 17.88 21.61
N THR A 294 0.52 18.45 21.20
CA THR A 294 -0.37 17.80 20.21
C THR A 294 0.28 17.66 18.83
N ASN A 295 1.36 18.37 18.54
CA ASN A 295 2.19 18.23 17.33
C ASN A 295 3.44 17.33 17.52
N ASP A 296 3.66 16.77 18.71
CA ASP A 296 4.76 15.85 18.95
C ASP A 296 4.52 14.51 18.26
N VAL A 297 5.57 13.91 17.72
CA VAL A 297 5.49 12.60 17.07
C VAL A 297 5.06 11.50 18.06
N ASP A 298 5.47 11.59 19.32
CA ASP A 298 5.05 10.68 20.39
C ASP A 298 3.55 10.77 20.68
N TYR A 299 2.95 11.96 20.58
CA TYR A 299 1.52 12.16 20.84
C TYR A 299 0.64 11.28 19.95
N ARG A 300 1.00 11.15 18.69
CA ARG A 300 0.21 10.36 17.72
C ARG A 300 0.09 8.90 18.13
N LEU A 301 1.22 8.29 18.51
CA LEU A 301 1.22 6.91 18.96
C LEU A 301 0.64 6.77 20.38
N ALA A 302 0.94 7.71 21.28
CA ALA A 302 0.36 7.73 22.63
C ALA A 302 -1.17 7.78 22.60
N ARG A 303 -1.76 8.57 21.70
CA ARG A 303 -3.22 8.64 21.52
C ARG A 303 -3.86 7.28 21.22
N LEU A 304 -3.15 6.42 20.49
CA LEU A 304 -3.63 5.09 20.11
C LEU A 304 -3.38 4.04 21.17
N LEU A 305 -2.23 4.12 21.89
CA LEU A 305 -1.75 3.05 22.76
C LEU A 305 -1.91 3.33 24.25
N ALA A 306 -1.91 4.60 24.68
CA ALA A 306 -2.05 4.94 26.08
C ALA A 306 -3.52 4.90 26.55
N SER A 307 -3.74 4.57 27.81
CA SER A 307 -5.07 4.67 28.45
C SER A 307 -5.51 6.12 28.56
N LYS A 308 -4.55 7.03 28.78
CA LYS A 308 -4.76 8.47 28.84
C LYS A 308 -3.51 9.21 28.39
N VAL A 309 -3.70 10.30 27.67
CA VAL A 309 -2.63 11.24 27.29
C VAL A 309 -2.92 12.60 27.90
N ILE A 310 -1.91 13.20 28.52
CA ILE A 310 -1.98 14.58 29.01
C ILE A 310 -1.24 15.45 28.02
N THR A 311 -1.92 16.46 27.50
CA THR A 311 -1.45 17.23 26.34
C THR A 311 -1.33 18.71 26.66
N GLU A 312 -0.51 19.37 25.84
CA GLU A 312 -0.42 20.81 25.75
C GLU A 312 -0.49 21.26 24.27
N GLU A 313 -0.89 22.51 24.06
CA GLU A 313 -0.94 23.09 22.73
C GLU A 313 0.47 23.37 22.17
N PRO A 314 0.67 23.22 20.85
CA PRO A 314 1.97 23.40 20.20
C PRO A 314 2.59 24.77 20.50
N PHE A 315 3.89 24.78 20.78
CA PHE A 315 4.70 25.98 20.99
C PHE A 315 4.31 26.85 22.20
N MET A 316 3.33 26.43 23.00
CA MET A 316 2.96 27.12 24.24
C MET A 316 3.83 26.64 25.42
N GLU A 317 3.96 27.47 26.46
CA GLU A 317 4.50 26.98 27.72
C GLU A 317 3.50 26.00 28.34
N ILE A 318 4.03 24.95 29.01
CA ILE A 318 3.17 23.98 29.71
C ILE A 318 2.33 24.73 30.76
N SER A 319 1.01 24.65 30.58
CA SER A 319 0.05 25.30 31.47
C SER A 319 0.07 24.69 32.88
N GLU A 320 -0.34 25.50 33.87
CA GLU A 320 -0.51 25.01 35.24
C GLU A 320 -1.49 23.85 35.33
N GLU A 321 -2.55 23.90 34.50
CA GLU A 321 -3.57 22.85 34.44
C GLU A 321 -3.00 21.54 33.98
N ALA A 322 -2.24 21.54 32.85
CA ALA A 322 -1.61 20.33 32.29
C ALA A 322 -0.57 19.77 33.27
N PHE A 323 0.22 20.64 33.92
CA PHE A 323 1.20 20.24 34.92
C PHE A 323 0.57 19.55 36.13
N LEU A 324 -0.46 20.15 36.75
CA LEU A 324 -1.17 19.58 37.89
C LEU A 324 -1.88 18.26 37.54
N LYS A 325 -2.45 18.16 36.34
CA LYS A 325 -3.03 16.90 35.83
C LYS A 325 -1.98 15.80 35.70
N ALA A 326 -0.79 16.13 35.19
CA ALA A 326 0.31 15.18 35.05
C ALA A 326 0.87 14.74 36.39
N GLN A 327 1.08 15.69 37.31
CA GLN A 327 1.55 15.40 38.67
C GLN A 327 0.57 14.46 39.40
N LYS A 328 -0.71 14.77 39.41
CA LYS A 328 -1.74 13.92 40.01
C LYS A 328 -1.81 12.52 39.42
N ALA A 329 -1.71 12.41 38.07
CA ALA A 329 -1.71 11.13 37.39
C ALA A 329 -0.44 10.33 37.74
N MET A 330 0.71 10.99 37.78
CA MET A 330 1.98 10.39 38.19
C MET A 330 1.96 9.84 39.60
N GLU A 331 1.41 10.59 40.57
CA GLU A 331 1.28 10.20 41.96
C GLU A 331 0.34 8.99 42.16
N SER A 332 -0.59 8.78 41.27
CA SER A 332 -1.50 7.62 41.28
C SER A 332 -0.89 6.36 40.65
N CYS A 333 0.28 6.43 40.04
CA CYS A 333 0.95 5.33 39.40
C CYS A 333 1.97 4.64 40.30
N GLU A 334 2.17 3.35 40.11
CA GLU A 334 3.15 2.52 40.84
C GLU A 334 4.55 2.57 40.18
N ARG A 335 4.61 2.96 38.89
CA ARG A 335 5.83 3.00 38.08
C ARG A 335 5.89 4.28 37.25
N ILE A 336 7.05 4.92 37.22
CA ILE A 336 7.30 6.07 36.35
C ILE A 336 8.47 5.74 35.43
N ILE A 337 8.26 5.91 34.14
CA ILE A 337 9.31 5.78 33.11
C ILE A 337 9.63 7.19 32.61
N CYS A 338 10.87 7.60 32.77
CA CYS A 338 11.35 8.87 32.25
C CYS A 338 12.32 8.59 31.09
N THR A 339 11.98 9.04 29.89
CA THR A 339 12.88 8.93 28.74
C THR A 339 13.85 10.11 28.70
N ALA A 340 14.87 10.04 27.85
CA ALA A 340 15.83 11.14 27.65
C ALA A 340 15.19 12.30 26.84
N VAL A 341 14.02 12.79 27.29
CA VAL A 341 13.31 13.88 26.62
C VAL A 341 14.09 15.19 26.78
N PRO A 342 14.33 15.94 25.69
CA PRO A 342 15.00 17.23 25.79
C PRO A 342 14.11 18.26 26.47
N VAL A 343 14.68 18.99 27.43
CA VAL A 343 13.99 20.08 28.14
C VAL A 343 14.53 21.43 27.66
N GLY A 344 13.65 22.30 27.21
CA GLY A 344 13.96 23.64 26.70
C GLY A 344 13.08 24.74 27.32
N SER A 345 13.06 25.90 26.70
CA SER A 345 12.31 27.06 27.22
C SER A 345 10.80 26.83 27.28
N CYS A 346 10.21 26.22 26.24
CA CYS A 346 8.75 26.01 26.19
C CYS A 346 8.28 24.90 27.15
N ASN A 347 9.10 23.89 27.39
CA ASN A 347 8.74 22.73 28.22
C ASN A 347 9.52 22.66 29.54
N LYS A 348 9.94 23.80 30.11
CA LYS A 348 10.66 23.85 31.42
C LYS A 348 10.00 23.05 32.51
N ARG A 349 8.67 23.11 32.58
CA ARG A 349 7.88 22.37 33.59
C ARG A 349 7.96 20.85 33.44
N LEU A 350 8.36 20.35 32.26
CA LEU A 350 8.65 18.93 32.11
C LEU A 350 9.88 18.53 32.95
N GLY A 351 10.87 19.43 33.04
CA GLY A 351 12.01 19.25 33.93
C GLY A 351 11.57 19.21 35.43
N GLU A 352 10.66 20.10 35.85
CA GLU A 352 10.09 20.09 37.20
C GLU A 352 9.33 18.79 37.49
N LEU A 353 8.58 18.27 36.51
CA LEU A 353 7.87 16.98 36.58
C LEU A 353 8.86 15.81 36.73
N ILE A 354 9.96 15.82 35.97
CA ILE A 354 11.03 14.83 36.08
C ILE A 354 11.68 14.86 37.46
N ASP A 355 11.92 16.06 38.03
CA ASP A 355 12.52 16.20 39.37
C ASP A 355 11.54 15.80 40.47
N ALA A 356 10.24 16.03 40.27
CA ALA A 356 9.21 15.51 41.17
C ALA A 356 9.16 13.97 41.11
N ALA A 357 9.24 13.40 39.95
CA ALA A 357 9.29 11.94 39.73
C ALA A 357 10.49 11.30 40.46
N LYS A 358 11.68 11.90 40.38
CA LYS A 358 12.88 11.43 41.12
C LYS A 358 12.67 11.34 42.61
N LYS A 359 11.92 12.30 43.20
CA LYS A 359 11.64 12.32 44.65
C LYS A 359 10.70 11.20 45.08
N LEU A 360 9.85 10.71 44.20
CA LEU A 360 8.92 9.61 44.48
C LEU A 360 9.59 8.22 44.53
N SER A 361 10.88 8.12 44.21
CA SER A 361 11.65 6.86 44.18
C SER A 361 11.05 5.73 43.31
N LEU A 362 10.19 6.09 42.35
CA LEU A 362 9.45 5.16 41.46
C LEU A 362 10.01 5.16 40.00
N ILE A 363 11.16 5.84 39.80
CA ILE A 363 11.74 6.04 38.47
C ILE A 363 12.48 4.78 37.97
N HIS A 364 12.12 4.37 36.78
CA HIS A 364 12.93 3.50 35.91
C HIS A 364 13.40 4.34 34.71
N ILE A 365 14.70 4.51 34.56
CA ILE A 365 15.33 5.20 33.41
C ILE A 365 15.56 4.20 32.29
#